data_2a0f7a76f0b54b14cabae08be093e4bb
#
_entry.id   2a0f7a76f0b54b14cabae08be093e4bb
#
_cell.length_a   1.000
_cell.length_b   1.000
_cell.length_c   1.000
_cell.angle_alpha   90.00
_cell.angle_beta   90.00
_cell.angle_gamma   90.00
#
_symmetry.space_group_name_H-M   'P 1'
#
loop_
_entity.id
_entity.type
_entity.pdbx_description
1 polymer ?
#
loop_
_entity_poly.entity_id
_entity_poly.type
_entity_poly.pdbx_seq_one_letter_code
_entity_poly.pdbx_strand_id
1 'polypeptide(L)'
;MATNGKDGPGGARAFARRLLLSVDAKGYGGADTVRQHQFQEAIVRLLELASDAAGLNREKWLTQEGGDSLFAVLPEGASEPALVDAFMRSLEAGLRAFNIGRETEAWLRLRAAVHFGETSPAANGFAGSAPVEIGRIRDCAALRAALDQLAEAPLAVGLSATVFRDVVQGKAYTTIRENEFREVPVKEKEYRGAAWIWVPGADVRQVDLSPAVLEGEPRNANLVRSKVKVNNVQGRAVVVRAEGAVANPIEAIADIGRVARDGEVIGVDLRAAGGKP
;
A
#
# COMPACT_ATOMS: atom_id res chain seq x y z
N MET A 1 -4.07 44.08 -38.75
CA MET A 1 -4.59 44.13 -37.38
C MET A 1 -4.49 42.75 -36.78
N ALA A 2 -3.50 42.55 -35.94
CA ALA A 2 -3.23 41.29 -35.26
C ALA A 2 -3.93 41.32 -33.89
N THR A 3 -4.82 40.40 -33.62
CA THR A 3 -5.41 40.21 -32.30
C THR A 3 -4.61 39.13 -31.56
N ASN A 4 -3.81 39.59 -30.61
CA ASN A 4 -3.17 38.77 -29.60
C ASN A 4 -4.20 38.03 -28.74
N GLY A 5 -4.36 36.75 -28.94
CA GLY A 5 -5.00 35.87 -27.95
C GLY A 5 -4.02 35.61 -26.81
N LYS A 6 -4.26 36.23 -25.66
CA LYS A 6 -3.57 35.93 -24.39
C LYS A 6 -3.97 34.52 -23.95
N ASP A 7 -3.05 33.59 -24.01
CA ASP A 7 -3.15 32.33 -23.24
C ASP A 7 -3.13 32.67 -21.73
N GLY A 8 -4.27 32.44 -21.08
CA GLY A 8 -4.41 32.64 -19.65
C GLY A 8 -3.63 31.58 -18.89
N PRO A 9 -3.05 31.90 -17.72
CA PRO A 9 -2.29 30.96 -16.92
C PRO A 9 -3.23 29.96 -16.23
N GLY A 10 -2.91 28.69 -16.36
CA GLY A 10 -3.37 27.68 -15.43
C GLY A 10 -4.76 27.10 -15.72
N GLY A 11 -4.88 26.30 -16.76
CA GLY A 11 -5.95 25.30 -16.80
C GLY A 11 -5.79 24.40 -15.57
N ALA A 12 -6.67 24.56 -14.57
CA ALA A 12 -6.80 23.62 -13.48
C ALA A 12 -6.86 22.22 -14.12
N ARG A 13 -5.86 21.38 -13.85
CA ARG A 13 -5.88 19.98 -14.32
C ARG A 13 -7.09 19.34 -13.68
N ALA A 14 -8.14 19.20 -14.49
CA ALA A 14 -9.44 18.75 -13.99
C ALA A 14 -9.30 17.38 -13.34
N PHE A 15 -9.94 17.21 -12.19
CA PHE A 15 -10.16 15.90 -11.62
C PHE A 15 -10.85 15.02 -12.65
N ALA A 16 -10.33 13.82 -12.84
CA ALA A 16 -10.92 12.86 -13.77
C ALA A 16 -10.91 11.48 -13.14
N ARG A 17 -11.94 10.70 -13.47
CA ARG A 17 -11.93 9.30 -13.08
C ARG A 17 -10.97 8.53 -13.96
N ARG A 18 -10.11 7.77 -13.36
CA ARG A 18 -9.05 7.01 -14.02
C ARG A 18 -8.92 5.61 -13.42
N LEU A 19 -8.43 4.71 -14.22
CA LEU A 19 -7.99 3.39 -13.77
C LEU A 19 -6.62 3.52 -13.09
N LEU A 20 -6.50 2.94 -11.92
CA LEU A 20 -5.33 3.03 -11.06
C LEU A 20 -4.79 1.63 -10.78
N LEU A 21 -3.47 1.51 -10.77
CA LEU A 21 -2.74 0.34 -10.32
C LEU A 21 -1.77 0.75 -9.21
N SER A 22 -1.72 -0.04 -8.15
CA SER A 22 -0.67 0.09 -7.13
C SER A 22 -0.08 -1.28 -6.86
N VAL A 23 1.24 -1.40 -6.90
CA VAL A 23 1.98 -2.63 -6.55
C VAL A 23 3.01 -2.34 -5.48
N ASP A 24 3.36 -3.38 -4.72
CA ASP A 24 4.30 -3.28 -3.61
C ASP A 24 4.93 -4.65 -3.32
N ALA A 25 6.25 -4.69 -3.08
CA ALA A 25 6.96 -5.93 -2.84
C ALA A 25 6.92 -6.33 -1.36
N LYS A 26 6.57 -7.60 -1.11
CA LYS A 26 6.64 -8.16 0.24
C LYS A 26 8.10 -8.35 0.67
N GLY A 27 8.44 -7.87 1.87
CA GLY A 27 9.73 -8.17 2.51
C GLY A 27 10.93 -7.40 1.98
N TYR A 28 10.73 -6.42 1.10
CA TYR A 28 11.80 -5.62 0.50
C TYR A 28 12.71 -4.94 1.55
N GLY A 29 12.15 -4.39 2.62
CA GLY A 29 12.92 -3.71 3.66
C GLY A 29 13.88 -4.61 4.45
N GLY A 30 13.69 -5.92 4.41
CA GLY A 30 14.59 -6.91 5.01
C GLY A 30 15.64 -7.48 4.05
N ALA A 31 15.58 -7.12 2.76
CA ALA A 31 16.53 -7.58 1.75
C ALA A 31 17.83 -6.75 1.81
N ASP A 32 18.95 -7.37 1.45
CA ASP A 32 20.21 -6.67 1.25
C ASP A 32 20.18 -5.76 0.01
N THR A 33 21.13 -4.84 -0.11
CA THR A 33 21.17 -3.83 -1.18
C THR A 33 21.18 -4.44 -2.58
N VAL A 34 21.88 -5.56 -2.78
CA VAL A 34 21.96 -6.21 -4.09
C VAL A 34 20.61 -6.76 -4.49
N ARG A 35 19.92 -7.42 -3.56
CA ARG A 35 18.59 -7.96 -3.77
C ARG A 35 17.55 -6.85 -3.97
N GLN A 36 17.67 -5.74 -3.25
CA GLN A 36 16.81 -4.57 -3.45
C GLN A 36 16.90 -4.04 -4.89
N HIS A 37 18.11 -3.89 -5.44
CA HIS A 37 18.31 -3.51 -6.85
C HIS A 37 17.68 -4.52 -7.82
N GLN A 38 17.95 -5.82 -7.61
CA GLN A 38 17.36 -6.87 -8.44
C GLN A 38 15.83 -6.84 -8.44
N PHE A 39 15.22 -6.57 -7.28
CA PHE A 39 13.76 -6.47 -7.17
C PHE A 39 13.22 -5.26 -7.91
N GLN A 40 13.86 -4.09 -7.79
CA GLN A 40 13.45 -2.89 -8.52
C GLN A 40 13.49 -3.11 -10.03
N GLU A 41 14.60 -3.61 -10.56
CA GLU A 41 14.75 -3.93 -11.99
C GLU A 41 13.73 -4.97 -12.46
N ALA A 42 13.50 -6.01 -11.65
CA ALA A 42 12.52 -7.05 -11.98
C ALA A 42 11.09 -6.48 -11.98
N ILE A 43 10.70 -5.65 -11.00
CA ILE A 43 9.37 -5.03 -10.94
C ILE A 43 9.12 -4.22 -12.21
N VAL A 44 10.03 -3.32 -12.59
CA VAL A 44 9.87 -2.48 -13.78
C VAL A 44 9.69 -3.34 -15.02
N ARG A 45 10.59 -4.32 -15.24
CA ARG A 45 10.55 -5.22 -16.40
C ARG A 45 9.29 -6.08 -16.44
N LEU A 46 8.86 -6.64 -15.31
CA LEU A 46 7.70 -7.52 -15.25
C LEU A 46 6.40 -6.75 -15.49
N LEU A 47 6.30 -5.51 -14.99
CA LEU A 47 5.15 -4.64 -15.25
C LEU A 47 5.08 -4.25 -16.74
N GLU A 48 6.22 -4.03 -17.39
CA GLU A 48 6.28 -3.74 -18.83
C GLU A 48 5.80 -4.95 -19.64
N LEU A 49 6.38 -6.13 -19.41
CA LEU A 49 5.96 -7.36 -20.08
C LEU A 49 4.47 -7.69 -19.88
N ALA A 50 3.96 -7.47 -18.67
CA ALA A 50 2.53 -7.68 -18.38
C ALA A 50 1.65 -6.67 -19.11
N SER A 51 2.10 -5.41 -19.25
CA SER A 51 1.39 -4.38 -20.00
C SER A 51 1.30 -4.73 -21.49
N ASP A 52 2.41 -5.15 -22.06
CA ASP A 52 2.48 -5.57 -23.47
C ASP A 52 1.56 -6.77 -23.74
N ALA A 53 1.63 -7.79 -22.87
CA ALA A 53 0.78 -8.99 -22.98
C ALA A 53 -0.71 -8.67 -22.86
N ALA A 54 -1.08 -7.61 -22.14
CA ALA A 54 -2.45 -7.15 -21.97
C ALA A 54 -2.87 -6.10 -23.02
N GLY A 55 -2.00 -5.70 -23.93
CA GLY A 55 -2.26 -4.62 -24.90
C GLY A 55 -2.41 -3.23 -24.26
N LEU A 56 -1.82 -3.03 -23.09
CA LEU A 56 -1.85 -1.77 -22.36
C LEU A 56 -0.57 -0.97 -22.68
N ASN A 57 -0.72 0.26 -23.16
CA ASN A 57 0.42 1.12 -23.48
C ASN A 57 1.02 1.74 -22.21
N ARG A 58 2.09 1.10 -21.69
CA ARG A 58 2.78 1.51 -20.47
C ARG A 58 3.41 2.90 -20.54
N GLU A 59 3.88 3.34 -21.70
CA GLU A 59 4.50 4.66 -21.87
C GLU A 59 3.53 5.82 -21.59
N LYS A 60 2.23 5.56 -21.71
CA LYS A 60 1.18 6.55 -21.43
C LYS A 60 0.75 6.59 -19.97
N TRP A 61 1.31 5.74 -19.12
CA TRP A 61 0.97 5.74 -17.70
C TRP A 61 1.68 6.88 -16.98
N LEU A 62 0.96 7.53 -16.09
CA LEU A 62 1.58 8.45 -15.14
C LEU A 62 1.95 7.64 -13.89
N THR A 63 3.24 7.59 -13.58
CA THR A 63 3.73 6.74 -12.48
C THR A 63 4.39 7.55 -11.37
N GLN A 64 4.25 7.02 -10.16
CA GLN A 64 5.02 7.43 -9.00
C GLN A 64 5.70 6.19 -8.44
N GLU A 65 7.02 6.17 -8.50
CA GLU A 65 7.86 5.06 -8.08
C GLU A 65 8.36 5.29 -6.65
N GLY A 66 8.32 4.23 -5.84
CA GLY A 66 8.98 4.15 -4.56
C GLY A 66 9.80 2.87 -4.55
N GLY A 67 10.97 2.80 -3.98
CA GLY A 67 11.94 1.70 -4.12
C GLY A 67 11.37 0.29 -4.38
N ASP A 68 10.38 -0.14 -3.63
CA ASP A 68 9.72 -1.44 -3.73
C ASP A 68 8.28 -1.37 -4.23
N SER A 69 7.80 -0.19 -4.54
CA SER A 69 6.41 0.06 -4.89
C SER A 69 6.28 0.93 -6.13
N LEU A 70 5.17 0.75 -6.83
CA LEU A 70 4.78 1.62 -7.94
C LEU A 70 3.30 1.93 -7.82
N PHE A 71 2.98 3.21 -7.97
CA PHE A 71 1.62 3.69 -8.20
C PHE A 71 1.52 4.19 -9.64
N ALA A 72 0.45 3.81 -10.34
CA ALA A 72 0.21 4.21 -11.72
C ALA A 72 -1.23 4.68 -11.94
N VAL A 73 -1.35 5.75 -12.71
CA VAL A 73 -2.61 6.25 -13.26
C VAL A 73 -2.60 5.97 -14.76
N LEU A 74 -3.51 5.13 -15.21
CA LEU A 74 -3.61 4.74 -16.61
C LEU A 74 -4.28 5.84 -17.44
N PRO A 75 -4.01 5.89 -18.76
CA PRO A 75 -4.63 6.86 -19.64
C PRO A 75 -6.15 6.70 -19.68
N GLU A 76 -6.84 7.71 -20.15
CA GLU A 76 -8.28 7.65 -20.39
C GLU A 76 -8.61 6.55 -21.39
N GLY A 77 -9.68 5.80 -21.10
CA GLY A 77 -10.10 4.68 -21.94
C GLY A 77 -9.25 3.43 -21.82
N ALA A 78 -8.30 3.37 -20.88
CA ALA A 78 -7.58 2.13 -20.59
C ALA A 78 -8.56 1.01 -20.20
N SER A 79 -8.33 -0.19 -20.73
CA SER A 79 -9.21 -1.34 -20.53
C SER A 79 -9.08 -1.87 -19.10
N GLU A 80 -10.13 -1.74 -18.28
CA GLU A 80 -10.21 -2.33 -16.96
C GLU A 80 -10.13 -3.87 -17.02
N PRO A 81 -10.86 -4.56 -17.91
CA PRO A 81 -10.75 -6.02 -18.05
C PRO A 81 -9.33 -6.47 -18.40
N ALA A 82 -8.64 -5.75 -19.28
CA ALA A 82 -7.27 -6.09 -19.65
C ALA A 82 -6.30 -5.97 -18.46
N LEU A 83 -6.47 -4.93 -17.62
CA LEU A 83 -5.65 -4.76 -16.41
C LEU A 83 -5.95 -5.84 -15.36
N VAL A 84 -7.22 -6.14 -15.13
CA VAL A 84 -7.64 -7.08 -14.07
C VAL A 84 -7.32 -8.53 -14.43
N ASP A 85 -7.44 -8.93 -15.70
CA ASP A 85 -7.27 -10.33 -16.14
C ASP A 85 -5.90 -10.54 -16.81
N ALA A 86 -5.73 -10.17 -18.07
CA ALA A 86 -4.56 -10.51 -18.86
C ALA A 86 -3.25 -9.97 -18.22
N PHE A 87 -3.27 -8.72 -17.76
CA PHE A 87 -2.11 -8.12 -17.09
C PHE A 87 -1.74 -8.86 -15.80
N MET A 88 -2.71 -9.12 -14.90
CA MET A 88 -2.41 -9.76 -13.63
C MET A 88 -1.95 -11.21 -13.80
N ARG A 89 -2.51 -11.94 -14.76
CA ARG A 89 -2.06 -13.31 -15.07
C ARG A 89 -0.65 -13.31 -15.67
N SER A 90 -0.33 -12.36 -16.55
CA SER A 90 1.00 -12.22 -17.11
C SER A 90 2.03 -11.82 -16.05
N LEU A 91 1.66 -10.91 -15.15
CA LEU A 91 2.49 -10.50 -14.03
C LEU A 91 2.77 -11.67 -13.08
N GLU A 92 1.76 -12.45 -12.73
CA GLU A 92 1.91 -13.66 -11.90
C GLU A 92 2.86 -14.67 -12.56
N ALA A 93 2.66 -14.98 -13.83
CA ALA A 93 3.50 -15.90 -14.57
C ALA A 93 4.96 -15.41 -14.65
N GLY A 94 5.16 -14.11 -14.86
CA GLY A 94 6.48 -13.49 -14.88
C GLY A 94 7.18 -13.53 -13.51
N LEU A 95 6.45 -13.29 -12.43
CA LEU A 95 6.95 -13.40 -11.05
C LEU A 95 7.34 -14.84 -10.73
N ARG A 96 6.53 -15.80 -11.11
CA ARG A 96 6.84 -17.22 -10.93
C ARG A 96 8.10 -17.61 -11.70
N ALA A 97 8.22 -17.17 -12.95
CA ALA A 97 9.42 -17.40 -13.76
C ALA A 97 10.68 -16.74 -13.13
N PHE A 98 10.54 -15.54 -12.58
CA PHE A 98 11.62 -14.86 -11.86
C PHE A 98 12.07 -15.64 -10.62
N ASN A 99 11.15 -16.27 -9.91
CA ASN A 99 11.42 -17.00 -8.66
C ASN A 99 11.98 -18.41 -8.89
N ILE A 100 11.87 -18.99 -10.10
CA ILE A 100 12.41 -20.32 -10.40
C ILE A 100 13.93 -20.38 -10.12
N GLY A 101 14.33 -21.38 -9.35
CA GLY A 101 15.75 -21.61 -8.99
C GLY A 101 16.30 -20.65 -7.95
N ARG A 102 15.45 -19.84 -7.31
CA ARG A 102 15.83 -18.97 -6.19
C ARG A 102 15.37 -19.59 -4.87
N GLU A 103 16.14 -19.35 -3.82
CA GLU A 103 15.72 -19.65 -2.46
C GLU A 103 14.47 -18.82 -2.10
N THR A 104 13.58 -19.35 -1.25
CA THR A 104 12.30 -18.74 -0.90
C THR A 104 12.45 -17.33 -0.35
N GLU A 105 13.53 -17.06 0.40
CA GLU A 105 13.86 -15.75 0.97
C GLU A 105 14.27 -14.72 -0.11
N ALA A 106 14.62 -15.21 -1.31
CA ALA A 106 14.98 -14.38 -2.46
C ALA A 106 13.84 -14.26 -3.49
N TRP A 107 12.66 -14.76 -3.17
CA TRP A 107 11.50 -14.64 -4.06
C TRP A 107 10.96 -13.21 -4.08
N LEU A 108 10.70 -12.72 -5.27
CA LEU A 108 9.94 -11.49 -5.46
C LEU A 108 8.44 -11.84 -5.41
N ARG A 109 7.77 -11.29 -4.42
CA ARG A 109 6.33 -11.48 -4.21
C ARG A 109 5.65 -10.14 -4.09
N LEU A 110 4.59 -9.92 -4.86
CA LEU A 110 3.92 -8.64 -4.97
C LEU A 110 2.50 -8.65 -4.42
N ARG A 111 2.12 -7.55 -3.79
CA ARG A 111 0.73 -7.15 -3.57
C ARG A 111 0.36 -6.16 -4.66
N ALA A 112 -0.76 -6.37 -5.31
CA ALA A 112 -1.30 -5.45 -6.30
C ALA A 112 -2.70 -4.99 -5.88
N ALA A 113 -3.04 -3.76 -6.18
CA ALA A 113 -4.41 -3.27 -6.03
C ALA A 113 -4.85 -2.57 -7.32
N VAL A 114 -6.14 -2.68 -7.66
CA VAL A 114 -6.77 -2.00 -8.79
C VAL A 114 -8.00 -1.24 -8.32
N HIS A 115 -8.09 0.02 -8.72
CA HIS A 115 -9.20 0.90 -8.40
C HIS A 115 -9.55 1.79 -9.59
N PHE A 116 -10.81 2.20 -9.70
CA PHE A 116 -11.27 3.20 -10.65
C PHE A 116 -11.92 4.35 -9.89
N GLY A 117 -11.31 5.53 -9.94
CA GLY A 117 -11.79 6.64 -9.15
C GLY A 117 -11.17 7.98 -9.54
N GLU A 118 -11.60 9.01 -8.84
CA GLU A 118 -11.22 10.39 -9.10
C GLU A 118 -9.79 10.68 -8.63
N THR A 119 -8.97 11.18 -9.55
CA THR A 119 -7.59 11.56 -9.29
C THR A 119 -7.16 12.72 -10.18
N SER A 120 -6.18 13.47 -9.73
CA SER A 120 -5.49 14.49 -10.52
C SER A 120 -4.01 14.54 -10.17
N PRO A 121 -3.13 14.89 -11.11
CA PRO A 121 -1.74 15.19 -10.80
C PRO A 121 -1.63 16.35 -9.81
N ALA A 122 -0.73 16.23 -8.84
CA ALA A 122 -0.43 17.24 -7.82
C ALA A 122 1.08 17.51 -7.77
N ALA A 123 1.49 18.51 -6.97
CA ALA A 123 2.89 18.90 -6.86
C ALA A 123 3.81 17.77 -6.34
N ASN A 124 3.25 16.85 -5.54
CA ASN A 124 3.97 15.69 -5.00
C ASN A 124 3.17 14.40 -5.24
N GLY A 125 3.03 14.02 -6.53
CA GLY A 125 2.31 12.82 -6.94
C GLY A 125 0.88 13.08 -7.37
N PHE A 126 -0.10 12.48 -6.71
CA PHE A 126 -1.51 12.53 -7.09
C PHE A 126 -2.42 12.92 -5.92
N ALA A 127 -3.45 13.71 -6.22
CA ALA A 127 -4.49 14.13 -5.28
C ALA A 127 -5.84 13.50 -5.66
N GLY A 128 -6.72 13.37 -4.66
CA GLY A 128 -8.06 12.79 -4.81
C GLY A 128 -8.30 11.66 -3.81
N SER A 129 -9.52 11.15 -3.76
CA SER A 129 -9.87 10.01 -2.89
C SER A 129 -9.29 8.68 -3.39
N ALA A 130 -9.23 8.50 -4.72
CA ALA A 130 -8.82 7.25 -5.33
C ALA A 130 -7.36 6.82 -5.03
N PRO A 131 -6.34 7.71 -5.05
CA PRO A 131 -4.99 7.38 -4.61
C PRO A 131 -4.91 6.90 -3.15
N VAL A 132 -5.74 7.47 -2.28
CA VAL A 132 -5.81 7.05 -0.87
C VAL A 132 -6.46 5.67 -0.77
N GLU A 133 -7.59 5.47 -1.42
CA GLU A 133 -8.37 4.23 -1.38
C GLU A 133 -7.55 3.04 -1.89
N ILE A 134 -6.92 3.16 -3.05
CA ILE A 134 -6.11 2.07 -3.62
C ILE A 134 -4.92 1.72 -2.72
N GLY A 135 -4.30 2.71 -2.09
CA GLY A 135 -3.24 2.47 -1.11
C GLY A 135 -3.74 1.70 0.10
N ARG A 136 -4.96 1.99 0.60
CA ARG A 136 -5.57 1.24 1.70
C ARG A 136 -5.91 -0.19 1.32
N ILE A 137 -6.38 -0.42 0.09
CA ILE A 137 -6.63 -1.77 -0.43
C ILE A 137 -5.32 -2.54 -0.53
N ARG A 138 -4.28 -1.97 -1.15
CA ARG A 138 -2.96 -2.61 -1.28
C ARG A 138 -2.35 -2.99 0.07
N ASP A 139 -2.52 -2.12 1.06
CA ASP A 139 -1.92 -2.28 2.38
C ASP A 139 -2.84 -2.96 3.40
N CYS A 140 -4.01 -3.47 2.98
CA CYS A 140 -4.94 -4.10 3.91
C CYS A 140 -4.38 -5.42 4.51
N ALA A 141 -4.81 -5.69 5.72
CA ALA A 141 -4.38 -6.88 6.46
C ALA A 141 -4.70 -8.18 5.70
N ALA A 142 -5.84 -8.25 5.02
CA ALA A 142 -6.25 -9.44 4.26
C ALA A 142 -5.32 -9.74 3.08
N LEU A 143 -4.83 -8.69 2.37
CA LEU A 143 -3.91 -8.89 1.24
C LEU A 143 -2.52 -9.32 1.72
N ARG A 144 -2.08 -8.84 2.88
CA ARG A 144 -0.87 -9.34 3.55
C ARG A 144 -1.03 -10.80 3.96
N ALA A 145 -2.13 -11.14 4.63
CA ALA A 145 -2.42 -12.50 5.08
C ALA A 145 -2.47 -13.49 3.91
N ALA A 146 -3.01 -13.10 2.75
CA ALA A 146 -3.04 -13.92 1.55
C ALA A 146 -1.63 -14.36 1.13
N LEU A 147 -0.67 -13.42 1.06
CA LEU A 147 0.72 -13.78 0.75
C LEU A 147 1.43 -14.50 1.91
N ASP A 148 1.05 -14.25 3.17
CA ASP A 148 1.69 -14.92 4.30
C ASP A 148 1.31 -16.40 4.35
N GLN A 149 0.04 -16.73 4.12
CA GLN A 149 -0.46 -18.09 4.21
C GLN A 149 -0.27 -18.91 2.92
N LEU A 150 -0.27 -18.26 1.76
CA LEU A 150 -0.02 -18.91 0.48
C LEU A 150 1.45 -18.74 0.09
N ALA A 151 2.34 -19.51 0.72
CA ALA A 151 3.79 -19.35 0.57
C ALA A 151 4.25 -19.41 -0.91
N GLU A 152 3.63 -20.25 -1.71
CA GLU A 152 3.97 -20.44 -3.13
C GLU A 152 3.40 -19.34 -4.06
N ALA A 153 2.46 -18.52 -3.58
CA ALA A 153 1.84 -17.50 -4.42
C ALA A 153 2.75 -16.28 -4.58
N PRO A 154 3.15 -15.91 -5.80
CA PRO A 154 4.01 -14.76 -6.02
C PRO A 154 3.23 -13.44 -6.11
N LEU A 155 1.90 -13.50 -6.29
CA LEU A 155 1.03 -12.33 -6.47
C LEU A 155 -0.27 -12.49 -5.69
N ALA A 156 -0.65 -11.44 -4.97
CA ALA A 156 -2.00 -11.28 -4.43
C ALA A 156 -2.59 -9.95 -4.92
N VAL A 157 -3.86 -9.98 -5.34
CA VAL A 157 -4.55 -8.85 -5.98
C VAL A 157 -5.76 -8.44 -5.16
N GLY A 158 -5.89 -7.13 -4.91
CA GLY A 158 -7.06 -6.53 -4.30
C GLY A 158 -7.80 -5.63 -5.29
N LEU A 159 -9.07 -5.90 -5.53
CA LEU A 159 -9.94 -5.03 -6.34
C LEU A 159 -10.82 -4.18 -5.44
N SER A 160 -11.01 -2.92 -5.80
CA SER A 160 -12.06 -2.12 -5.18
C SER A 160 -13.46 -2.62 -5.57
N ALA A 161 -14.47 -2.24 -4.77
CA ALA A 161 -15.86 -2.58 -5.04
C ALA A 161 -16.33 -2.16 -6.44
N THR A 162 -15.89 -0.98 -6.89
CA THR A 162 -16.22 -0.47 -8.22
C THR A 162 -15.66 -1.37 -9.32
N VAL A 163 -14.37 -1.68 -9.27
CA VAL A 163 -13.71 -2.51 -10.28
C VAL A 163 -14.26 -3.94 -10.25
N PHE A 164 -14.46 -4.52 -9.08
CA PHE A 164 -15.02 -5.87 -8.97
C PHE A 164 -16.42 -5.96 -9.58
N ARG A 165 -17.32 -5.03 -9.23
CA ARG A 165 -18.67 -4.99 -9.78
C ARG A 165 -18.68 -4.81 -11.28
N ASP A 166 -17.91 -3.84 -11.79
CA ASP A 166 -18.00 -3.43 -13.20
C ASP A 166 -17.24 -4.42 -14.12
N VAL A 167 -16.16 -5.05 -13.66
CA VAL A 167 -15.35 -5.97 -14.45
C VAL A 167 -15.73 -7.43 -14.21
N VAL A 168 -15.79 -7.88 -12.96
CA VAL A 168 -15.96 -9.29 -12.65
C VAL A 168 -17.44 -9.68 -12.64
N GLN A 169 -18.29 -8.99 -11.88
CA GLN A 169 -19.73 -9.23 -11.86
C GLN A 169 -20.40 -8.79 -13.16
N GLY A 170 -19.95 -7.72 -13.76
CA GLY A 170 -20.39 -7.24 -15.05
C GLY A 170 -20.02 -8.14 -16.23
N LYS A 171 -19.20 -9.18 -16.00
CA LYS A 171 -18.73 -10.16 -17.01
C LYS A 171 -18.10 -9.47 -18.23
N ALA A 172 -17.26 -8.46 -17.98
CA ALA A 172 -16.66 -7.61 -19.00
C ALA A 172 -15.52 -8.31 -19.76
N TYR A 173 -15.81 -9.41 -20.44
CA TYR A 173 -14.85 -10.15 -21.30
C TYR A 173 -13.59 -10.64 -20.58
N THR A 174 -13.71 -11.01 -19.32
CA THR A 174 -12.62 -11.62 -18.54
C THR A 174 -12.76 -13.13 -18.47
N THR A 175 -11.63 -13.82 -18.25
CA THR A 175 -11.62 -15.26 -17.95
C THR A 175 -11.73 -15.52 -16.45
N ILE A 176 -11.65 -14.47 -15.63
CA ILE A 176 -11.74 -14.53 -14.17
C ILE A 176 -13.20 -14.73 -13.75
N ARG A 177 -13.42 -15.59 -12.77
CA ARG A 177 -14.75 -15.88 -12.24
C ARG A 177 -14.94 -15.22 -10.89
N GLU A 178 -16.15 -14.80 -10.60
CA GLU A 178 -16.55 -14.19 -9.33
C GLU A 178 -16.15 -15.04 -8.12
N ASN A 179 -16.28 -16.37 -8.24
CA ASN A 179 -15.95 -17.31 -7.17
C ASN A 179 -14.44 -17.50 -6.91
N GLU A 180 -13.56 -16.89 -7.71
CA GLU A 180 -12.12 -16.82 -7.45
C GLU A 180 -11.76 -15.73 -6.42
N PHE A 181 -12.71 -14.86 -6.09
CA PHE A 181 -12.51 -13.76 -5.15
C PHE A 181 -13.14 -14.03 -3.79
N ARG A 182 -12.57 -13.39 -2.79
CA ARG A 182 -13.15 -13.27 -1.46
C ARG A 182 -13.31 -11.82 -1.07
N GLU A 183 -14.54 -11.41 -0.73
CA GLU A 183 -14.80 -10.10 -0.17
C GLU A 183 -14.26 -10.01 1.26
N VAL A 184 -13.60 -8.91 1.56
CA VAL A 184 -13.05 -8.61 2.88
C VAL A 184 -13.31 -7.15 3.27
N PRO A 185 -13.58 -6.87 4.55
CA PRO A 185 -13.64 -5.49 5.03
C PRO A 185 -12.23 -4.91 5.07
N VAL A 186 -12.08 -3.69 4.58
CA VAL A 186 -10.85 -2.90 4.68
C VAL A 186 -11.05 -1.82 5.73
N LYS A 187 -10.25 -1.89 6.80
CA LYS A 187 -10.25 -0.94 7.92
C LYS A 187 -8.82 -0.47 8.14
N GLU A 188 -8.39 0.49 7.31
CA GLU A 188 -7.02 1.01 7.35
C GLU A 188 -7.05 2.51 7.61
N LYS A 189 -6.51 2.92 8.76
CA LYS A 189 -6.55 4.30 9.25
C LYS A 189 -8.00 4.83 9.29
N GLU A 190 -8.26 5.92 8.58
CA GLU A 190 -9.61 6.53 8.46
C GLU A 190 -10.51 5.85 7.41
N TYR A 191 -9.93 5.02 6.52
CA TYR A 191 -10.68 4.37 5.44
C TYR A 191 -11.49 3.18 5.97
N ARG A 192 -12.74 3.11 5.56
CA ARG A 192 -13.66 1.99 5.81
C ARG A 192 -14.34 1.63 4.50
N GLY A 193 -14.10 0.42 4.00
CA GLY A 193 -14.64 -0.06 2.74
C GLY A 193 -14.56 -1.59 2.64
N ALA A 194 -14.68 -2.08 1.42
CA ALA A 194 -14.50 -3.49 1.08
C ALA A 194 -13.52 -3.64 -0.08
N ALA A 195 -12.82 -4.76 -0.10
CA ALA A 195 -12.01 -5.18 -1.23
C ALA A 195 -12.27 -6.64 -1.55
N TRP A 196 -12.05 -7.01 -2.80
CA TRP A 196 -12.15 -8.38 -3.29
C TRP A 196 -10.75 -8.90 -3.54
N ILE A 197 -10.34 -9.89 -2.75
CA ILE A 197 -9.01 -10.46 -2.80
C ILE A 197 -9.01 -11.67 -3.74
N TRP A 198 -8.05 -11.70 -4.61
CA TRP A 198 -7.77 -12.78 -5.53
C TRP A 198 -6.29 -13.15 -5.49
N VAL A 199 -6.01 -14.44 -5.52
CA VAL A 199 -4.64 -14.95 -5.66
C VAL A 199 -4.64 -15.88 -6.86
N PRO A 200 -4.02 -15.48 -7.98
CA PRO A 200 -3.98 -16.33 -9.17
C PRO A 200 -3.42 -17.73 -8.87
N GLY A 201 -4.16 -18.77 -9.28
CA GLY A 201 -3.74 -20.14 -9.06
C GLY A 201 -4.06 -20.73 -7.68
N ALA A 202 -4.70 -19.97 -6.76
CA ALA A 202 -5.08 -20.45 -5.44
C ALA A 202 -6.56 -20.20 -5.13
N ASP A 203 -7.18 -21.06 -4.32
CA ASP A 203 -8.53 -20.82 -3.79
C ASP A 203 -8.45 -19.98 -2.51
N VAL A 204 -8.55 -18.69 -2.67
CA VAL A 204 -8.48 -17.71 -1.57
C VAL A 204 -9.60 -17.85 -0.53
N ARG A 205 -10.66 -18.58 -0.82
CA ARG A 205 -11.78 -18.85 0.11
C ARG A 205 -11.41 -19.84 1.20
N GLN A 206 -10.42 -20.69 0.95
CA GLN A 206 -9.91 -21.68 1.92
C GLN A 206 -8.82 -21.08 2.83
N VAL A 207 -8.42 -19.83 2.58
CA VAL A 207 -7.36 -19.13 3.31
C VAL A 207 -7.99 -18.26 4.41
N ASP A 208 -7.41 -18.26 5.61
CA ASP A 208 -7.81 -17.32 6.65
C ASP A 208 -7.20 -15.94 6.34
N LEU A 209 -7.99 -15.04 5.77
CA LEU A 209 -7.59 -13.67 5.47
C LEU A 209 -7.68 -12.72 6.66
N SER A 210 -7.95 -13.24 7.85
CA SER A 210 -7.83 -12.46 9.07
C SER A 210 -6.38 -11.99 9.25
N PRO A 211 -6.15 -10.79 9.82
CA PRO A 211 -4.79 -10.38 10.15
C PRO A 211 -4.13 -11.49 10.96
N ALA A 212 -2.92 -11.90 10.57
CA ALA A 212 -2.14 -12.78 11.42
C ALA A 212 -2.08 -12.13 12.80
N VAL A 213 -2.63 -12.79 13.79
CA VAL A 213 -2.37 -12.44 15.17
C VAL A 213 -0.91 -12.81 15.36
N LEU A 214 -0.03 -11.81 15.35
CA LEU A 214 1.33 -12.01 15.81
C LEU A 214 1.19 -12.53 17.23
N GLU A 215 1.37 -13.84 17.41
CA GLU A 215 1.48 -14.45 18.73
C GLU A 215 2.70 -13.82 19.39
N GLY A 216 2.48 -12.84 20.25
CA GLY A 216 3.51 -12.09 20.94
C GLY A 216 3.20 -10.63 21.17
N GLU A 217 2.28 -10.00 20.42
CA GLU A 217 1.73 -8.73 20.88
C GLU A 217 0.46 -9.00 21.71
N PRO A 218 0.46 -8.71 23.01
CA PRO A 218 -0.78 -8.74 23.77
C PRO A 218 -1.78 -7.81 23.05
N ARG A 219 -3.02 -8.29 22.83
CA ARG A 219 -4.14 -7.48 22.37
C ARG A 219 -4.43 -6.40 23.40
N ASN A 220 -3.57 -5.40 23.46
CA ASN A 220 -3.82 -4.22 24.27
C ASN A 220 -4.57 -3.22 23.39
N ALA A 221 -5.89 -3.30 23.43
CA ALA A 221 -6.79 -2.33 22.83
C ALA A 221 -6.52 -0.89 23.32
N ASN A 222 -5.58 -0.71 24.23
CA ASN A 222 -5.28 0.50 24.97
C ASN A 222 -3.79 0.87 24.98
N LEU A 223 -2.98 0.39 24.02
CA LEU A 223 -1.59 0.83 23.94
C LEU A 223 -1.52 2.33 23.57
N VAL A 224 -1.00 3.12 24.48
CA VAL A 224 -0.75 4.54 24.24
C VAL A 224 0.59 4.67 23.50
N ARG A 225 0.55 5.01 22.22
CA ARG A 225 1.74 5.30 21.42
C ARG A 225 1.90 6.80 21.23
N SER A 226 3.06 7.31 21.61
CA SER A 226 3.46 8.69 21.34
C SER A 226 4.74 8.72 20.52
N LYS A 227 4.71 9.44 19.37
CA LYS A 227 5.89 9.68 18.54
C LYS A 227 6.14 11.17 18.47
N VAL A 228 7.30 11.60 18.92
CA VAL A 228 7.71 13.01 18.93
C VAL A 228 8.99 13.16 18.13
N LYS A 229 9.02 14.17 17.26
CA LYS A 229 10.24 14.59 16.55
C LYS A 229 10.64 15.95 17.08
N VAL A 230 11.85 16.04 17.63
CA VAL A 230 12.40 17.26 18.21
C VAL A 230 13.76 17.55 17.59
N ASN A 231 13.90 18.70 16.94
CA ASN A 231 15.15 19.05 16.29
C ASN A 231 16.23 19.49 17.29
N ASN A 232 15.84 20.12 18.41
CA ASN A 232 16.76 20.59 19.45
C ASN A 232 16.07 20.60 20.81
N VAL A 233 16.73 20.07 21.84
CA VAL A 233 16.25 20.07 23.24
C VAL A 233 17.16 20.99 24.06
N GLN A 234 16.58 22.07 24.60
CA GLN A 234 17.19 22.96 25.61
C GLN A 234 16.31 22.81 26.87
N GLY A 235 16.87 22.25 27.93
CA GLY A 235 16.11 21.92 29.13
C GLY A 235 15.47 20.55 29.09
N ARG A 236 14.29 20.36 29.73
CA ARG A 236 13.67 19.05 29.94
C ARG A 236 12.54 18.78 28.91
N ALA A 237 12.65 17.71 28.15
CA ALA A 237 11.60 17.22 27.26
C ALA A 237 11.04 15.87 27.78
N VAL A 238 9.71 15.78 27.87
CA VAL A 238 9.00 14.55 28.26
C VAL A 238 8.09 14.14 27.11
N VAL A 239 8.25 12.93 26.57
CA VAL A 239 7.46 12.45 25.44
C VAL A 239 6.06 12.01 25.90
N VAL A 240 5.95 11.31 27.01
CA VAL A 240 4.66 10.94 27.62
C VAL A 240 4.75 11.17 29.13
N ARG A 241 3.74 11.86 29.68
CA ARG A 241 3.54 11.95 31.12
C ARG A 241 2.21 11.31 31.50
N ALA A 242 2.21 10.46 32.51
CA ALA A 242 0.99 9.87 33.07
C ALA A 242 1.01 10.00 34.59
N GLU A 243 -0.15 10.30 35.17
CA GLU A 243 -0.37 10.42 36.61
C GLU A 243 -1.36 9.35 37.07
N GLY A 244 -1.06 8.68 38.17
CA GLY A 244 -1.88 7.62 38.74
C GLY A 244 -1.51 6.23 38.28
N ALA A 245 -2.43 5.27 38.46
CA ALA A 245 -2.22 3.88 38.02
C ALA A 245 -2.41 3.82 36.50
N VAL A 246 -1.35 3.43 35.77
CA VAL A 246 -1.40 3.21 34.33
C VAL A 246 -1.75 1.76 34.09
N ALA A 247 -2.96 1.52 33.62
CA ALA A 247 -3.46 0.17 33.34
C ALA A 247 -3.00 -0.36 31.96
N ASN A 248 -2.46 0.51 31.10
CA ASN A 248 -2.12 0.18 29.73
C ASN A 248 -0.63 0.34 29.45
N PRO A 249 -0.03 -0.49 28.60
CA PRO A 249 1.34 -0.27 28.14
C PRO A 249 1.49 1.07 27.43
N ILE A 250 2.62 1.73 27.65
CA ILE A 250 2.96 3.00 27.00
C ILE A 250 4.23 2.79 26.18
N GLU A 251 4.15 3.12 24.89
CA GLU A 251 5.31 3.17 24.00
C GLU A 251 5.59 4.62 23.61
N ALA A 252 6.78 5.11 23.97
CA ALA A 252 7.24 6.45 23.66
C ALA A 252 8.42 6.38 22.68
N ILE A 253 8.25 6.93 21.48
CA ILE A 253 9.30 7.01 20.46
C ILE A 253 9.67 8.48 20.26
N ALA A 254 10.94 8.83 20.45
CA ALA A 254 11.46 10.15 20.22
C ALA A 254 12.57 10.12 19.17
N ASP A 255 12.40 10.91 18.10
CA ASP A 255 13.45 11.21 17.12
C ASP A 255 14.04 12.59 17.47
N ILE A 256 15.27 12.59 18.00
CA ILE A 256 15.88 13.77 18.59
C ILE A 256 17.17 14.12 17.84
N GLY A 257 17.21 15.32 17.23
CA GLY A 257 18.35 15.79 16.46
C GLY A 257 19.53 16.20 17.35
N ARG A 258 19.30 17.00 18.39
CA ARG A 258 20.35 17.48 19.29
C ARG A 258 19.81 17.72 20.71
N VAL A 259 20.61 17.35 21.72
CA VAL A 259 20.35 17.69 23.13
C VAL A 259 21.46 18.63 23.61
N ALA A 260 21.10 19.77 24.18
CA ALA A 260 22.05 20.72 24.76
C ALA A 260 22.71 20.08 26.01
N ARG A 261 23.81 20.70 26.49
CA ARG A 261 24.60 20.20 27.62
C ARG A 261 23.80 20.03 28.92
N ASP A 262 22.76 20.85 29.09
CA ASP A 262 21.82 20.88 30.20
C ASP A 262 20.45 20.29 29.84
N GLY A 263 20.33 19.70 28.66
CA GLY A 263 19.11 19.11 28.16
C GLY A 263 18.88 17.69 28.69
N GLU A 264 17.65 17.41 29.08
CA GLU A 264 17.19 16.10 29.53
C GLU A 264 16.05 15.61 28.67
N VAL A 265 16.04 14.33 28.27
CA VAL A 265 14.95 13.71 27.53
C VAL A 265 14.43 12.50 28.29
N ILE A 266 13.14 12.52 28.60
CA ILE A 266 12.45 11.44 29.29
C ILE A 266 11.42 10.85 28.34
N GLY A 267 11.53 9.55 28.02
CA GLY A 267 10.58 8.83 27.19
C GLY A 267 9.19 8.74 27.83
N VAL A 268 9.15 8.27 29.08
CA VAL A 268 7.91 8.13 29.86
C VAL A 268 8.16 8.59 31.29
N ASP A 269 7.36 9.55 31.75
CA ASP A 269 7.35 10.05 33.13
C ASP A 269 6.07 9.59 33.84
N LEU A 270 6.18 8.55 34.68
CA LEU A 270 5.08 7.99 35.47
C LEU A 270 5.10 8.60 36.88
N ARG A 271 4.01 9.22 37.29
CA ARG A 271 3.87 9.79 38.64
C ARG A 271 2.77 9.06 39.39
N ALA A 272 3.04 8.67 40.61
CA ALA A 272 2.02 8.16 41.51
C ALA A 272 0.95 9.24 41.73
N ALA A 273 -0.32 8.85 41.81
CA ALA A 273 -1.36 9.79 42.21
C ALA A 273 -1.00 10.33 43.60
N GLY A 274 -0.81 11.66 43.69
CA GLY A 274 -0.36 12.29 44.93
C GLY A 274 -1.36 12.01 46.04
N GLY A 275 -0.93 11.16 46.98
CA GLY A 275 -1.56 11.14 48.28
C GLY A 275 -1.31 12.50 48.92
N LYS A 276 -2.35 13.26 49.22
CA LYS A 276 -2.25 14.41 50.12
C LYS A 276 -1.79 13.89 51.49
N PRO A 277 -0.93 14.66 52.16
CA PRO A 277 -0.56 14.33 53.53
C PRO A 277 -1.77 14.39 54.48
#